data_c2c41017f891637849c3b83e318988d0
#
_entry.id   c2c41017f891637849c3b83e318988d0
#
_cell.length_a   1.000
_cell.length_b   1.000
_cell.length_c   1.000
_cell.angle_alpha   90.00
_cell.angle_beta   90.00
_cell.angle_gamma   90.00
#
_symmetry.space_group_name_H-M   'P 1'
#
loop_
_entity.id
_entity.type
_entity.pdbx_description
1 polymer ?
#
loop_
_entity_poly.entity_id
_entity_poly.type
_entity_poly.pdbx_seq_one_letter_code
_entity_poly.pdbx_strand_id
1 'polypeptide(L)'
;MIDLKFLRENPDVVKQNIKNKFQDAKLPLVDEVIALDAENRATIQEANDLRAEKNKCSKAIGALMAQGKRDEAEEMKKKVAESAARLAELEALEPEYEEKIRKIMMRIPNIIDKSVPIGKDDSENVEVQRFGEPIVPSFEIPYHADLFETFDGIDLDGARRVAGNGFYYLMGDVARIHSAVTAYARDFMINKGFTYVIPPFMIRGSVAEGVMSQGDMDAMMYKIEGEDLYLIGTSEHSMIGRFCDQIIAEETLPQTLTSFSPCFRKEKGAHGIEERGVYRIHQFEKQEMIVICKPEDAMDWYNKMWSYSVEFFRSLDIPVRQLECCSGDLADLKVKSCDIEAWSPRQQKYFEVCSCSNMGDAQARRLKMRVKGADGKMYLPFTLNNTVVAPPRMLIAFFENNLKADGTVTIPEALRPYLGGMTEIKRK
;
A
#
# COMPACT_ATOMS: atom_id res chain seq x y z
N MET A 1 -8.80 6.57 -0.15
CA MET A 1 -9.80 7.67 0.10
C MET A 1 -11.10 7.24 -0.55
N ILE A 2 -12.19 7.21 0.21
CA ILE A 2 -13.52 6.90 -0.34
C ILE A 2 -14.04 8.04 -1.22
N ASP A 3 -15.10 7.79 -1.97
CA ASP A 3 -15.77 8.80 -2.79
C ASP A 3 -16.54 9.79 -1.91
N LEU A 4 -16.35 11.11 -2.13
CA LEU A 4 -17.04 12.15 -1.37
C LEU A 4 -18.55 12.15 -1.60
N LYS A 5 -18.99 11.84 -2.84
CA LYS A 5 -20.42 11.72 -3.16
C LYS A 5 -21.03 10.52 -2.44
N PHE A 6 -20.32 9.37 -2.45
CA PHE A 6 -20.75 8.18 -1.72
C PHE A 6 -20.89 8.48 -0.21
N LEU A 7 -19.91 9.14 0.40
CA LEU A 7 -19.94 9.50 1.82
C LEU A 7 -21.16 10.39 2.13
N ARG A 8 -21.41 11.40 1.31
CA ARG A 8 -22.54 12.32 1.46
C ARG A 8 -23.89 11.64 1.33
N GLU A 9 -24.01 10.70 0.40
CA GLU A 9 -25.26 9.97 0.14
C GLU A 9 -25.47 8.80 1.13
N ASN A 10 -24.40 8.28 1.76
CA ASN A 10 -24.42 7.12 2.64
C ASN A 10 -23.64 7.33 3.94
N PRO A 11 -23.87 8.43 4.70
CA PRO A 11 -23.08 8.74 5.90
C PRO A 11 -23.15 7.66 6.97
N ASP A 12 -24.29 7.02 7.14
CA ASP A 12 -24.49 5.94 8.13
C ASP A 12 -23.66 4.71 7.80
N VAL A 13 -23.52 4.35 6.51
CA VAL A 13 -22.67 3.25 6.06
C VAL A 13 -21.21 3.54 6.40
N VAL A 14 -20.75 4.78 6.14
CA VAL A 14 -19.37 5.20 6.46
C VAL A 14 -19.14 5.19 7.98
N LYS A 15 -20.06 5.72 8.78
CA LYS A 15 -19.98 5.69 10.24
C LYS A 15 -19.98 4.26 10.79
N GLN A 16 -20.80 3.37 10.24
CA GLN A 16 -20.80 1.97 10.64
C GLN A 16 -19.49 1.27 10.29
N ASN A 17 -18.91 1.56 9.11
CA ASN A 17 -17.61 1.05 8.73
C ASN A 17 -16.48 1.52 9.68
N ILE A 18 -16.50 2.79 10.11
CA ILE A 18 -15.57 3.33 11.11
C ILE A 18 -15.69 2.57 12.43
N LYS A 19 -16.91 2.30 12.90
CA LYS A 19 -17.18 1.49 14.11
C LYS A 19 -16.67 0.06 13.94
N ASN A 20 -16.93 -0.56 12.80
CA ASN A 20 -16.47 -1.92 12.50
C ASN A 20 -14.94 -2.02 12.53
N LYS A 21 -14.23 -0.92 12.22
CA LYS A 21 -12.76 -0.80 12.30
C LYS A 21 -12.26 -0.36 13.69
N PHE A 22 -13.14 -0.23 14.68
CA PHE A 22 -12.79 0.23 16.04
C PHE A 22 -12.10 1.60 16.08
N GLN A 23 -12.48 2.50 15.16
CA GLN A 23 -11.88 3.82 15.00
C GLN A 23 -12.85 4.95 15.37
N ASP A 24 -13.63 4.81 16.44
CA ASP A 24 -14.72 5.71 16.83
C ASP A 24 -14.33 7.18 16.93
N ALA A 25 -13.06 7.47 17.24
CA ALA A 25 -12.50 8.83 17.25
C ALA A 25 -12.62 9.54 15.88
N LYS A 26 -12.81 8.79 14.79
CA LYS A 26 -12.98 9.33 13.44
C LYS A 26 -14.44 9.62 13.06
N LEU A 27 -15.41 9.23 13.87
CA LEU A 27 -16.84 9.45 13.57
C LEU A 27 -17.19 10.92 13.30
N PRO A 28 -16.70 11.91 14.08
CA PRO A 28 -16.99 13.31 13.82
C PRO A 28 -16.54 13.83 12.46
N LEU A 29 -15.50 13.22 11.88
CA LEU A 29 -14.96 13.60 10.58
C LEU A 29 -15.98 13.47 9.45
N VAL A 30 -16.94 12.53 9.57
CA VAL A 30 -17.98 12.32 8.57
C VAL A 30 -18.92 13.52 8.52
N ASP A 31 -19.37 14.01 9.66
CA ASP A 31 -20.26 15.16 9.72
C ASP A 31 -19.54 16.45 9.35
N GLU A 32 -18.29 16.61 9.77
CA GLU A 32 -17.42 17.75 9.42
C GLU A 32 -17.23 17.86 7.91
N VAL A 33 -16.90 16.76 7.22
CA VAL A 33 -16.69 16.81 5.78
C VAL A 33 -17.98 17.06 5.01
N ILE A 34 -19.13 16.57 5.49
CA ILE A 34 -20.44 16.85 4.88
C ILE A 34 -20.79 18.35 4.99
N ALA A 35 -20.54 18.96 6.15
CA ALA A 35 -20.77 20.39 6.35
C ALA A 35 -19.87 21.23 5.42
N LEU A 36 -18.56 20.94 5.37
CA LEU A 36 -17.62 21.62 4.48
C LEU A 36 -17.97 21.43 3.00
N ASP A 37 -18.40 20.23 2.59
CA ASP A 37 -18.86 19.98 1.21
C ASP A 37 -20.12 20.80 0.88
N ALA A 38 -21.04 20.95 1.82
CA ALA A 38 -22.23 21.78 1.62
C ALA A 38 -21.87 23.27 1.43
N GLU A 39 -20.96 23.79 2.26
CA GLU A 39 -20.43 25.16 2.14
C GLU A 39 -19.70 25.36 0.80
N ASN A 40 -18.81 24.43 0.43
CA ASN A 40 -18.08 24.51 -0.83
C ASN A 40 -19.03 24.51 -2.04
N ARG A 41 -20.04 23.64 -2.05
CA ARG A 41 -21.04 23.60 -3.14
C ARG A 41 -21.85 24.89 -3.22
N ALA A 42 -22.20 25.49 -2.08
CA ALA A 42 -22.88 26.79 -2.04
C ALA A 42 -21.97 27.90 -2.61
N THR A 43 -20.69 27.91 -2.24
CA THR A 43 -19.66 28.83 -2.75
C THR A 43 -19.50 28.70 -4.27
N ILE A 44 -19.38 27.48 -4.78
CA ILE A 44 -19.27 27.21 -6.22
C ILE A 44 -20.55 27.66 -6.96
N GLN A 45 -21.72 27.40 -6.40
CA GLN A 45 -22.99 27.80 -7.01
C GLN A 45 -23.09 29.34 -7.11
N GLU A 46 -22.82 30.05 -6.00
CA GLU A 46 -22.80 31.53 -5.99
C GLU A 46 -21.80 32.10 -7.01
N ALA A 47 -20.59 31.52 -7.06
CA ALA A 47 -19.58 31.95 -8.05
C ALA A 47 -20.05 31.74 -9.49
N ASN A 48 -20.69 30.62 -9.79
CA ASN A 48 -21.23 30.32 -11.11
C ASN A 48 -22.39 31.30 -11.49
N ASP A 49 -23.27 31.60 -10.55
CA ASP A 49 -24.36 32.56 -10.75
C ASP A 49 -23.81 33.97 -11.04
N LEU A 50 -22.80 34.42 -10.29
CA LEU A 50 -22.11 35.69 -10.51
C LEU A 50 -21.37 35.73 -11.87
N ARG A 51 -20.72 34.61 -12.27
CA ARG A 51 -20.09 34.51 -13.61
C ARG A 51 -21.15 34.64 -14.74
N ALA A 52 -22.30 33.97 -14.57
CA ALA A 52 -23.40 34.06 -15.54
C ALA A 52 -23.98 35.48 -15.62
N GLU A 53 -24.20 36.11 -14.45
CA GLU A 53 -24.69 37.52 -14.38
C GLU A 53 -23.68 38.49 -15.01
N LYS A 54 -22.38 38.38 -14.68
CA LYS A 54 -21.30 39.18 -15.28
C LYS A 54 -21.30 39.09 -16.80
N ASN A 55 -21.45 37.87 -17.35
CA ASN A 55 -21.51 37.66 -18.80
C ASN A 55 -22.75 38.33 -19.43
N LYS A 56 -23.91 38.23 -18.75
CA LYS A 56 -25.16 38.88 -19.21
C LYS A 56 -25.04 40.39 -19.16
N CYS A 57 -24.54 40.97 -18.08
CA CYS A 57 -24.34 42.40 -17.92
C CYS A 57 -23.32 42.95 -18.92
N SER A 58 -22.23 42.23 -19.19
CA SER A 58 -21.23 42.64 -20.20
C SER A 58 -21.82 42.76 -21.60
N LYS A 59 -22.72 41.86 -22.01
CA LYS A 59 -23.44 41.93 -23.26
C LYS A 59 -24.41 43.10 -23.28
N ALA A 60 -25.13 43.36 -22.17
CA ALA A 60 -26.09 44.47 -22.06
C ALA A 60 -25.39 45.84 -22.09
N ILE A 61 -24.23 45.99 -21.41
CA ILE A 61 -23.41 47.21 -21.45
C ILE A 61 -23.02 47.53 -22.91
N GLY A 62 -22.58 46.54 -23.68
CA GLY A 62 -22.25 46.72 -25.09
C GLY A 62 -23.45 47.22 -25.90
N ALA A 63 -24.65 46.68 -25.68
CA ALA A 63 -25.87 47.12 -26.34
C ALA A 63 -26.31 48.56 -25.95
N LEU A 64 -26.22 48.89 -24.64
CA LEU A 64 -26.54 50.23 -24.13
C LEU A 64 -25.57 51.29 -24.68
N MET A 65 -24.29 50.97 -24.74
CA MET A 65 -23.28 51.86 -25.32
C MET A 65 -23.54 52.10 -26.82
N ALA A 66 -23.93 51.07 -27.57
CA ALA A 66 -24.29 51.19 -28.98
C ALA A 66 -25.57 52.05 -29.21
N GLN A 67 -26.47 52.07 -28.21
CA GLN A 67 -27.70 52.90 -28.22
C GLN A 67 -27.49 54.32 -27.67
N GLY A 68 -26.27 54.67 -27.23
CA GLY A 68 -25.98 56.01 -26.68
C GLY A 68 -26.43 56.22 -25.22
N LYS A 69 -26.91 55.17 -24.52
CA LYS A 69 -27.41 55.20 -23.14
C LYS A 69 -26.28 55.06 -22.12
N ARG A 70 -25.44 56.10 -22.02
CA ARG A 70 -24.20 56.07 -21.24
C ARG A 70 -24.45 55.96 -19.73
N ASP A 71 -25.46 56.63 -19.17
CA ASP A 71 -25.73 56.61 -17.72
C ASP A 71 -26.19 55.21 -17.25
N GLU A 72 -27.08 54.56 -18.03
CA GLU A 72 -27.52 53.18 -17.75
C GLU A 72 -26.35 52.19 -17.87
N ALA A 73 -25.44 52.41 -18.82
CA ALA A 73 -24.24 51.59 -18.97
C ALA A 73 -23.25 51.74 -17.80
N GLU A 74 -23.07 52.97 -17.25
CA GLU A 74 -22.20 53.21 -16.10
C GLU A 74 -22.78 52.63 -14.81
N GLU A 75 -24.09 52.68 -14.57
CA GLU A 75 -24.74 52.04 -13.45
C GLU A 75 -24.54 50.49 -13.51
N MET A 76 -24.69 49.93 -14.69
CA MET A 76 -24.47 48.50 -14.89
C MET A 76 -23.00 48.10 -14.72
N LYS A 77 -22.05 48.94 -15.09
CA LYS A 77 -20.61 48.73 -14.84
C LYS A 77 -20.29 48.69 -13.33
N LYS A 78 -20.93 49.55 -12.53
CA LYS A 78 -20.76 49.52 -11.06
C LYS A 78 -21.23 48.23 -10.47
N LYS A 79 -22.40 47.71 -10.87
CA LYS A 79 -22.89 46.38 -10.43
C LYS A 79 -21.93 45.24 -10.82
N VAL A 80 -21.39 45.31 -12.04
CA VAL A 80 -20.37 44.30 -12.47
C VAL A 80 -19.12 44.41 -11.64
N ALA A 81 -18.68 45.61 -11.23
CA ALA A 81 -17.52 45.79 -10.38
C ALA A 81 -17.73 45.22 -8.95
N GLU A 82 -18.91 45.43 -8.36
CA GLU A 82 -19.29 44.88 -7.07
C GLU A 82 -19.35 43.33 -7.12
N SER A 83 -19.99 42.77 -8.15
CA SER A 83 -20.04 41.33 -8.37
C SER A 83 -18.65 40.72 -8.63
N ALA A 84 -17.74 41.47 -9.26
CA ALA A 84 -16.38 41.01 -9.51
C ALA A 84 -15.56 40.85 -8.22
N ALA A 85 -15.71 41.77 -7.26
CA ALA A 85 -15.07 41.68 -5.97
C ALA A 85 -15.54 40.42 -5.19
N ARG A 86 -16.86 40.21 -5.14
CA ARG A 86 -17.44 39.02 -4.49
C ARG A 86 -17.02 37.74 -5.18
N LEU A 87 -16.98 37.72 -6.52
CA LEU A 87 -16.52 36.54 -7.26
C LEU A 87 -15.07 36.22 -6.93
N ALA A 88 -14.18 37.21 -6.81
CA ALA A 88 -12.77 36.98 -6.43
C ALA A 88 -12.63 36.39 -5.02
N GLU A 89 -13.46 36.82 -4.06
CA GLU A 89 -13.49 36.20 -2.72
C GLU A 89 -13.90 34.73 -2.77
N LEU A 90 -14.97 34.41 -3.51
CA LEU A 90 -15.44 33.03 -3.65
C LEU A 90 -14.41 32.13 -4.35
N GLU A 91 -13.77 32.63 -5.39
CA GLU A 91 -12.70 31.92 -6.11
C GLU A 91 -11.46 31.68 -5.25
N ALA A 92 -11.20 32.52 -4.25
CA ALA A 92 -10.15 32.30 -3.26
C ALA A 92 -10.54 31.26 -2.19
N LEU A 93 -11.83 31.19 -1.82
CA LEU A 93 -12.34 30.23 -0.83
C LEU A 93 -12.45 28.79 -1.36
N GLU A 94 -12.75 28.63 -2.66
CA GLU A 94 -12.94 27.31 -3.28
C GLU A 94 -11.74 26.36 -3.04
N PRO A 95 -10.47 26.71 -3.35
CA PRO A 95 -9.32 25.86 -3.09
C PRO A 95 -9.06 25.63 -1.59
N GLU A 96 -9.46 26.55 -0.71
CA GLU A 96 -9.35 26.35 0.74
C GLU A 96 -10.31 25.26 1.23
N TYR A 97 -11.57 25.27 0.75
CA TYR A 97 -12.53 24.21 1.06
C TYR A 97 -12.08 22.86 0.50
N GLU A 98 -11.63 22.84 -0.76
CA GLU A 98 -11.13 21.60 -1.38
C GLU A 98 -9.99 20.97 -0.58
N GLU A 99 -9.02 21.78 -0.12
CA GLU A 99 -7.89 21.28 0.67
C GLU A 99 -8.32 20.82 2.07
N LYS A 100 -9.25 21.51 2.74
CA LYS A 100 -9.81 21.08 4.03
C LYS A 100 -10.55 19.75 3.89
N ILE A 101 -11.42 19.65 2.88
CA ILE A 101 -12.17 18.43 2.58
C ILE A 101 -11.18 17.29 2.27
N ARG A 102 -10.18 17.51 1.42
CA ARG A 102 -9.15 16.53 1.08
C ARG A 102 -8.46 16.00 2.32
N LYS A 103 -7.99 16.87 3.22
CA LYS A 103 -7.30 16.48 4.46
C LYS A 103 -8.17 15.60 5.37
N ILE A 104 -9.45 15.90 5.51
CA ILE A 104 -10.37 15.07 6.29
C ILE A 104 -10.61 13.74 5.61
N MET A 105 -10.91 13.75 4.30
CA MET A 105 -11.16 12.56 3.51
C MET A 105 -9.96 11.58 3.49
N MET A 106 -8.73 12.10 3.58
CA MET A 106 -7.51 11.27 3.69
C MET A 106 -7.42 10.49 5.02
N ARG A 107 -8.17 10.89 6.05
CA ARG A 107 -8.19 10.26 7.38
C ARG A 107 -9.35 9.28 7.54
N ILE A 108 -10.38 9.38 6.72
CA ILE A 108 -11.53 8.46 6.74
C ILE A 108 -11.11 7.14 6.08
N PRO A 109 -11.27 5.99 6.77
CA PRO A 109 -10.87 4.70 6.24
C PRO A 109 -11.71 4.28 5.05
N ASN A 110 -11.14 3.43 4.18
CA ASN A 110 -11.85 2.81 3.08
C ASN A 110 -12.96 1.87 3.60
N ILE A 111 -13.97 1.63 2.79
CA ILE A 111 -15.03 0.69 3.12
C ILE A 111 -14.49 -0.73 2.99
N ILE A 112 -14.58 -1.50 4.07
CA ILE A 112 -14.14 -2.89 4.06
C ILE A 112 -15.12 -3.79 3.31
N ASP A 113 -14.60 -4.86 2.70
CA ASP A 113 -15.45 -5.87 2.07
C ASP A 113 -16.33 -6.58 3.11
N LYS A 114 -17.54 -6.94 2.69
CA LYS A 114 -18.54 -7.61 3.56
C LYS A 114 -18.07 -8.97 4.11
N SER A 115 -17.07 -9.58 3.48
CA SER A 115 -16.50 -10.86 3.92
C SER A 115 -15.39 -10.70 4.98
N VAL A 116 -14.98 -9.47 5.29
CA VAL A 116 -13.97 -9.21 6.32
C VAL A 116 -14.52 -9.55 7.71
N PRO A 117 -13.86 -10.41 8.48
CA PRO A 117 -14.29 -10.71 9.85
C PRO A 117 -14.19 -9.45 10.72
N ILE A 118 -15.19 -9.25 11.58
CA ILE A 118 -15.19 -8.14 12.55
C ILE A 118 -14.37 -8.56 13.75
N GLY A 119 -13.30 -7.83 14.06
CA GLY A 119 -12.40 -8.08 15.17
C GLY A 119 -11.61 -6.81 15.49
N LYS A 120 -11.09 -6.72 16.72
CA LYS A 120 -10.50 -5.50 17.26
C LYS A 120 -9.04 -5.30 16.82
N ASP A 121 -8.26 -6.36 16.78
CA ASP A 121 -6.83 -6.34 16.47
C ASP A 121 -6.37 -7.69 15.86
N ASP A 122 -5.09 -7.81 15.58
CA ASP A 122 -4.46 -8.99 14.94
C ASP A 122 -4.70 -10.31 15.67
N SER A 123 -4.97 -10.29 16.99
CA SER A 123 -5.29 -11.50 17.77
C SER A 123 -6.62 -12.13 17.39
N GLU A 124 -7.51 -11.38 16.70
CA GLU A 124 -8.81 -11.84 16.22
C GLU A 124 -8.82 -12.14 14.71
N ASN A 125 -7.65 -12.17 14.07
CA ASN A 125 -7.51 -12.64 12.70
C ASN A 125 -7.90 -14.11 12.57
N VAL A 126 -8.50 -14.50 11.46
CA VAL A 126 -9.11 -15.80 11.27
C VAL A 126 -8.27 -16.71 10.39
N GLU A 127 -7.82 -17.85 10.94
CA GLU A 127 -7.17 -18.88 10.13
C GLU A 127 -8.19 -19.50 9.17
N VAL A 128 -7.90 -19.42 7.87
CA VAL A 128 -8.78 -19.96 6.82
C VAL A 128 -8.33 -21.35 6.39
N GLN A 129 -7.05 -21.52 6.14
CA GLN A 129 -6.51 -22.76 5.58
C GLN A 129 -5.02 -22.93 5.87
N ARG A 130 -4.59 -24.20 6.02
CA ARG A 130 -3.18 -24.60 6.12
C ARG A 130 -2.73 -25.35 4.87
N PHE A 131 -1.46 -25.19 4.55
CA PHE A 131 -0.81 -25.81 3.39
C PHE A 131 0.51 -26.44 3.83
N GLY A 132 0.58 -27.77 3.74
CA GLY A 132 1.67 -28.59 4.28
C GLY A 132 1.56 -28.85 5.77
N GLU A 133 2.20 -29.93 6.20
CA GLU A 133 2.16 -30.39 7.59
C GLU A 133 3.26 -29.69 8.40
N PRO A 134 2.92 -29.04 9.53
CA PRO A 134 3.88 -28.47 10.44
C PRO A 134 4.64 -29.59 11.17
N ILE A 135 5.96 -29.62 11.04
CA ILE A 135 6.81 -30.62 11.67
C ILE A 135 7.57 -29.97 12.82
N VAL A 136 7.64 -30.65 13.96
CA VAL A 136 8.52 -30.32 15.10
C VAL A 136 9.62 -31.39 15.16
N PRO A 137 10.87 -31.03 14.88
CA PRO A 137 11.97 -32.01 14.94
C PRO A 137 12.26 -32.46 16.38
N SER A 138 12.90 -33.60 16.54
CA SER A 138 13.28 -34.14 17.84
C SER A 138 14.55 -33.51 18.43
N PHE A 139 15.14 -32.53 17.74
CA PHE A 139 16.32 -31.77 18.18
C PHE A 139 15.98 -30.29 18.36
N GLU A 140 16.76 -29.62 19.18
CA GLU A 140 16.60 -28.19 19.44
C GLU A 140 17.07 -27.35 18.23
N ILE A 141 16.24 -26.38 17.82
CA ILE A 141 16.59 -25.39 16.80
C ILE A 141 17.03 -24.12 17.53
N PRO A 142 18.27 -23.65 17.31
CA PRO A 142 18.73 -22.37 17.87
C PRO A 142 17.92 -21.18 17.39
N TYR A 143 18.01 -20.06 18.13
CA TYR A 143 17.48 -18.78 17.63
C TYR A 143 18.13 -18.43 16.29
N HIS A 144 17.36 -17.85 15.37
CA HIS A 144 17.81 -17.68 13.98
C HIS A 144 19.15 -16.92 13.82
N ALA A 145 19.41 -15.92 14.65
CA ALA A 145 20.68 -15.21 14.59
C ALA A 145 21.85 -16.14 15.00
N ASP A 146 21.68 -16.91 16.10
CA ASP A 146 22.68 -17.85 16.55
C ASP A 146 22.87 -19.00 15.54
N LEU A 147 21.77 -19.43 14.90
CA LEU A 147 21.81 -20.41 13.82
C LEU A 147 22.63 -19.90 12.63
N PHE A 148 22.40 -18.68 12.18
CA PHE A 148 23.15 -18.08 11.07
C PHE A 148 24.63 -17.87 11.41
N GLU A 149 24.97 -17.55 12.67
CA GLU A 149 26.34 -17.47 13.16
C GLU A 149 27.09 -18.82 13.01
N THR A 150 26.41 -19.98 13.19
CA THR A 150 27.05 -21.29 12.98
C THR A 150 27.47 -21.57 11.53
N PHE A 151 27.01 -20.77 10.58
CA PHE A 151 27.40 -20.81 9.16
C PHE A 151 28.35 -19.68 8.79
N ASP A 152 28.87 -18.88 9.75
CA ASP A 152 29.52 -17.57 9.49
C ASP A 152 28.67 -16.68 8.57
N GLY A 153 27.35 -16.75 8.72
CA GLY A 153 26.36 -16.22 7.78
C GLY A 153 25.81 -14.86 8.13
N ILE A 154 26.11 -14.32 9.32
CA ILE A 154 25.61 -13.02 9.77
C ILE A 154 26.65 -12.28 10.63
N ASP A 155 26.74 -10.94 10.48
CA ASP A 155 27.52 -10.06 11.37
C ASP A 155 26.64 -8.89 11.83
N LEU A 156 26.06 -9.03 13.00
CA LEU A 156 25.23 -7.99 13.63
C LEU A 156 26.08 -6.91 14.31
N ASP A 157 27.25 -7.27 14.84
CA ASP A 157 28.14 -6.32 15.49
C ASP A 157 28.81 -5.37 14.49
N GLY A 158 29.20 -5.89 13.32
CA GLY A 158 29.66 -5.08 12.20
C GLY A 158 28.59 -4.11 11.74
N ALA A 159 27.35 -4.59 11.57
CA ALA A 159 26.23 -3.75 11.18
C ALA A 159 25.93 -2.64 12.21
N ARG A 160 26.01 -2.97 13.51
CA ARG A 160 25.81 -2.01 14.60
C ARG A 160 26.85 -0.87 14.56
N ARG A 161 28.12 -1.21 14.27
CA ARG A 161 29.19 -0.20 14.13
C ARG A 161 28.99 0.75 12.94
N VAL A 162 28.36 0.27 11.86
CA VAL A 162 28.19 1.02 10.62
C VAL A 162 26.86 1.80 10.59
N ALA A 163 25.77 1.19 11.00
CA ALA A 163 24.43 1.72 10.77
C ALA A 163 23.54 1.74 12.04
N GLY A 164 23.97 1.12 13.13
CA GLY A 164 23.20 0.99 14.35
C GLY A 164 22.44 -0.33 14.45
N ASN A 165 21.53 -0.42 15.41
CA ASN A 165 20.66 -1.60 15.59
C ASN A 165 19.62 -1.69 14.46
N GLY A 166 19.11 -2.89 14.19
CA GLY A 166 18.10 -3.12 13.15
C GLY A 166 18.69 -3.20 11.74
N PHE A 167 20.01 -3.36 11.61
CA PHE A 167 20.72 -3.65 10.37
C PHE A 167 21.50 -4.94 10.50
N TYR A 168 21.94 -5.51 9.39
CA TYR A 168 22.66 -6.76 9.34
C TYR A 168 23.65 -6.79 8.17
N TYR A 169 24.68 -7.61 8.30
CA TYR A 169 25.40 -8.17 7.15
C TYR A 169 25.02 -9.63 7.03
N LEU A 170 24.59 -10.07 5.84
CA LEU A 170 24.54 -11.49 5.49
C LEU A 170 25.85 -11.86 4.77
N MET A 171 26.37 -13.04 5.07
CA MET A 171 27.65 -13.49 4.55
C MET A 171 27.59 -14.94 4.08
N GLY A 172 28.59 -15.38 3.34
CA GLY A 172 28.78 -16.77 2.95
C GLY A 172 27.54 -17.40 2.28
N ASP A 173 27.22 -18.60 2.70
CA ASP A 173 26.11 -19.37 2.12
C ASP A 173 24.74 -18.80 2.49
N VAL A 174 24.59 -18.12 3.64
CA VAL A 174 23.33 -17.43 4.01
C VAL A 174 23.05 -16.31 3.01
N ALA A 175 24.06 -15.50 2.65
CA ALA A 175 23.91 -14.46 1.63
C ALA A 175 23.65 -15.03 0.23
N ARG A 176 24.26 -16.18 -0.10
CA ARG A 176 24.00 -16.88 -1.38
C ARG A 176 22.56 -17.40 -1.45
N ILE A 177 22.02 -17.94 -0.36
CA ILE A 177 20.61 -18.39 -0.29
C ILE A 177 19.68 -17.18 -0.44
N HIS A 178 19.96 -16.05 0.23
CA HIS A 178 19.20 -14.81 0.07
C HIS A 178 19.11 -14.41 -1.42
N SER A 179 20.25 -14.37 -2.12
CA SER A 179 20.32 -14.03 -3.54
C SER A 179 19.60 -15.05 -4.43
N ALA A 180 19.73 -16.33 -4.12
CA ALA A 180 19.06 -17.42 -4.83
C ALA A 180 17.54 -17.33 -4.72
N VAL A 181 17.03 -17.07 -3.51
CA VAL A 181 15.58 -16.90 -3.25
C VAL A 181 15.02 -15.71 -4.01
N THR A 182 15.71 -14.58 -4.05
CA THR A 182 15.26 -13.41 -4.80
C THR A 182 15.27 -13.63 -6.30
N ALA A 183 16.30 -14.31 -6.83
CA ALA A 183 16.36 -14.67 -8.24
C ALA A 183 15.24 -15.67 -8.62
N TYR A 184 15.02 -16.67 -7.78
CA TYR A 184 13.93 -17.63 -7.98
C TYR A 184 12.56 -16.93 -7.92
N ALA A 185 12.32 -16.05 -6.95
CA ALA A 185 11.05 -15.32 -6.81
C ALA A 185 10.75 -14.45 -8.03
N ARG A 186 11.77 -13.78 -8.60
CA ARG A 186 11.64 -13.03 -9.85
C ARG A 186 11.20 -13.93 -10.99
N ASP A 187 11.90 -15.03 -11.21
CA ASP A 187 11.62 -15.94 -12.33
C ASP A 187 10.28 -16.65 -12.14
N PHE A 188 9.93 -17.01 -10.90
CA PHE A 188 8.62 -17.55 -10.55
C PHE A 188 7.49 -16.61 -10.98
N MET A 189 7.60 -15.31 -10.68
CA MET A 189 6.58 -14.34 -11.06
C MET A 189 6.54 -14.06 -12.56
N ILE A 190 7.69 -14.04 -13.24
CA ILE A 190 7.75 -13.95 -14.71
C ILE A 190 7.01 -15.14 -15.34
N ASN A 191 7.21 -16.35 -14.82
CA ASN A 191 6.53 -17.55 -15.28
C ASN A 191 5.01 -17.54 -15.00
N LYS A 192 4.54 -16.74 -14.01
CA LYS A 192 3.11 -16.46 -13.77
C LYS A 192 2.55 -15.39 -14.71
N GLY A 193 3.35 -14.84 -15.64
CA GLY A 193 2.94 -13.83 -16.61
C GLY A 193 3.06 -12.39 -16.12
N PHE A 194 3.76 -12.15 -15.00
CA PHE A 194 3.99 -10.79 -14.51
C PHE A 194 5.16 -10.12 -15.23
N THR A 195 5.00 -8.85 -15.57
CA THR A 195 6.09 -8.04 -16.12
C THR A 195 7.04 -7.62 -15.00
N TYR A 196 8.32 -8.00 -15.13
CA TYR A 196 9.35 -7.60 -14.17
C TYR A 196 9.77 -6.14 -14.39
N VAL A 197 9.81 -5.37 -13.32
CA VAL A 197 10.13 -3.93 -13.33
C VAL A 197 11.15 -3.62 -12.25
N ILE A 198 12.13 -2.77 -12.55
CA ILE A 198 13.04 -2.16 -11.59
C ILE A 198 12.55 -0.71 -11.39
N PRO A 199 11.89 -0.39 -10.27
CA PRO A 199 11.33 0.93 -10.02
C PRO A 199 12.34 1.89 -9.37
N PRO A 200 12.06 3.20 -9.34
CA PRO A 200 12.75 4.13 -8.46
C PRO A 200 12.58 3.74 -6.98
N PHE A 201 13.64 3.86 -6.17
CA PHE A 201 13.61 3.53 -4.74
C PHE A 201 13.36 4.76 -3.85
N MET A 202 13.18 5.91 -4.48
CA MET A 202 12.76 7.16 -3.84
C MET A 202 11.54 7.71 -4.59
N ILE A 203 10.57 8.23 -3.85
CA ILE A 203 9.32 8.78 -4.39
C ILE A 203 9.04 10.16 -3.80
N ARG A 204 8.29 10.98 -4.53
CA ARG A 204 7.83 12.30 -4.06
C ARG A 204 6.79 12.16 -2.94
N GLY A 205 6.71 13.18 -2.08
CA GLY A 205 5.72 13.22 -0.99
C GLY A 205 4.29 13.03 -1.48
N SER A 206 3.91 13.65 -2.60
CA SER A 206 2.58 13.51 -3.19
C SER A 206 2.25 12.08 -3.62
N VAL A 207 3.24 11.30 -4.07
CA VAL A 207 3.07 9.87 -4.39
C VAL A 207 2.93 9.05 -3.09
N ALA A 208 3.76 9.35 -2.07
CA ALA A 208 3.67 8.67 -0.78
C ALA A 208 2.28 8.87 -0.13
N GLU A 209 1.75 10.09 -0.12
CA GLU A 209 0.37 10.39 0.33
C GLU A 209 -0.70 9.65 -0.48
N GLY A 210 -0.42 9.38 -1.76
CA GLY A 210 -1.34 8.64 -2.63
C GLY A 210 -1.44 7.16 -2.30
N VAL A 211 -0.37 6.54 -1.81
CA VAL A 211 -0.28 5.08 -1.64
C VAL A 211 -0.45 4.61 -0.20
N MET A 212 -0.34 5.49 0.80
CA MET A 212 -0.49 5.13 2.22
C MET A 212 -1.19 6.23 3.03
N SER A 213 -1.52 5.93 4.28
CA SER A 213 -2.04 6.95 5.21
C SER A 213 -0.93 7.86 5.72
N GLN A 214 -1.29 9.08 6.17
CA GLN A 214 -0.32 9.99 6.77
C GLN A 214 0.34 9.38 8.02
N GLY A 215 -0.44 8.66 8.84
CA GLY A 215 0.09 7.99 10.04
C GLY A 215 1.14 6.93 9.69
N ASP A 216 0.87 6.11 8.67
CA ASP A 216 1.82 5.10 8.18
C ASP A 216 3.08 5.76 7.59
N MET A 217 2.91 6.86 6.85
CA MET A 217 4.02 7.62 6.29
C MET A 217 4.97 8.14 7.37
N ASP A 218 4.42 8.73 8.44
CA ASP A 218 5.19 9.28 9.57
C ASP A 218 5.89 8.18 10.39
N ALA A 219 5.23 7.02 10.53
CA ALA A 219 5.76 5.88 11.28
C ALA A 219 6.84 5.10 10.50
N MET A 220 6.70 5.00 9.18
CA MET A 220 7.46 4.08 8.35
C MET A 220 8.56 4.77 7.52
N MET A 221 8.26 5.90 6.85
CA MET A 221 9.12 6.38 5.77
C MET A 221 10.30 7.25 6.24
N TYR A 222 11.48 7.01 5.67
CA TYR A 222 12.61 7.93 5.76
C TYR A 222 12.46 9.03 4.71
N LYS A 223 12.57 10.28 5.15
CA LYS A 223 12.60 11.46 4.28
C LYS A 223 14.05 11.89 4.03
N ILE A 224 14.36 12.26 2.80
CA ILE A 224 15.65 12.87 2.45
C ILE A 224 15.63 14.34 2.88
N GLU A 225 16.61 14.75 3.66
CA GLU A 225 16.73 16.12 4.13
C GLU A 225 16.99 17.09 2.96
N GLY A 226 16.23 18.18 2.91
CA GLY A 226 16.33 19.18 1.86
C GLY A 226 15.64 18.84 0.53
N GLU A 227 15.07 17.64 0.40
CA GLU A 227 14.42 17.16 -0.82
C GLU A 227 12.96 16.77 -0.57
N ASP A 228 12.12 16.87 -1.60
CA ASP A 228 10.77 16.26 -1.59
C ASP A 228 10.84 14.79 -2.04
N LEU A 229 11.71 14.01 -1.36
CA LEU A 229 11.92 12.60 -1.64
C LEU A 229 11.86 11.77 -0.35
N TYR A 230 11.31 10.58 -0.50
CA TYR A 230 11.16 9.58 0.56
C TYR A 230 11.66 8.23 0.06
N LEU A 231 12.44 7.51 0.89
CA LEU A 231 12.80 6.12 0.60
C LEU A 231 11.56 5.23 0.69
N ILE A 232 11.41 4.33 -0.27
CA ILE A 232 10.26 3.41 -0.31
C ILE A 232 10.32 2.39 0.82
N GLY A 233 9.18 2.10 1.46
CA GLY A 233 9.01 0.99 2.39
C GLY A 233 8.64 -0.33 1.71
N THR A 234 8.30 -0.27 0.42
CA THR A 234 7.95 -1.38 -0.48
C THR A 234 7.95 -0.86 -1.92
N SER A 235 8.26 -1.72 -2.89
CA SER A 235 8.17 -1.34 -4.30
C SER A 235 6.73 -1.03 -4.76
N GLU A 236 5.71 -1.51 -4.04
CA GLU A 236 4.32 -1.10 -4.27
C GLU A 236 4.18 0.41 -4.44
N HIS A 237 4.81 1.18 -3.55
CA HIS A 237 4.71 2.65 -3.55
C HIS A 237 5.12 3.26 -4.89
N SER A 238 6.26 2.82 -5.40
CA SER A 238 6.81 3.32 -6.66
C SER A 238 6.06 2.76 -7.86
N MET A 239 5.69 1.48 -7.80
CA MET A 239 4.99 0.79 -8.90
C MET A 239 3.60 1.36 -9.14
N ILE A 240 2.84 1.60 -8.08
CA ILE A 240 1.52 2.24 -8.15
C ILE A 240 1.69 3.72 -8.52
N GLY A 241 2.68 4.41 -7.95
CA GLY A 241 3.00 5.81 -8.27
C GLY A 241 3.31 6.06 -9.73
N ARG A 242 3.79 5.06 -10.48
CA ARG A 242 4.01 5.13 -11.94
C ARG A 242 2.77 5.58 -12.72
N PHE A 243 1.59 5.28 -12.20
CA PHE A 243 0.31 5.58 -12.84
C PHE A 243 -0.34 6.89 -12.35
N CYS A 244 0.39 7.70 -11.57
CA CYS A 244 -0.10 9.00 -11.09
C CYS A 244 -0.51 9.90 -12.27
N ASP A 245 -1.72 10.50 -12.18
CA ASP A 245 -2.33 11.36 -13.22
C ASP A 245 -2.47 10.69 -14.62
N GLN A 246 -2.48 9.34 -14.69
CA GLN A 246 -2.60 8.62 -15.96
C GLN A 246 -4.04 8.20 -16.25
N ILE A 247 -4.37 8.23 -17.56
CA ILE A 247 -5.56 7.59 -18.12
C ILE A 247 -5.10 6.30 -18.78
N ILE A 248 -5.49 5.17 -18.20
CA ILE A 248 -5.15 3.82 -18.66
C ILE A 248 -6.20 3.38 -19.67
N ALA A 249 -5.76 2.82 -20.79
CA ALA A 249 -6.67 2.20 -21.76
C ALA A 249 -7.18 0.86 -21.21
N GLU A 250 -8.49 0.63 -21.25
CA GLU A 250 -9.12 -0.55 -20.63
C GLU A 250 -8.59 -1.87 -21.18
N GLU A 251 -8.26 -1.92 -22.49
CA GLU A 251 -7.70 -3.08 -23.15
C GLU A 251 -6.31 -3.51 -22.64
N THR A 252 -5.63 -2.62 -21.87
CA THR A 252 -4.33 -2.95 -21.26
C THR A 252 -4.46 -3.54 -19.86
N LEU A 253 -5.68 -3.65 -19.33
CA LEU A 253 -5.93 -4.30 -18.06
C LEU A 253 -6.12 -5.81 -18.21
N PRO A 254 -5.69 -6.61 -17.22
CA PRO A 254 -4.99 -6.20 -16.01
C PRO A 254 -3.53 -5.83 -16.27
N GLN A 255 -3.01 -4.84 -15.55
CA GLN A 255 -1.56 -4.63 -15.43
C GLN A 255 -1.04 -5.54 -14.32
N THR A 256 -0.23 -6.52 -14.67
CA THR A 256 0.39 -7.48 -13.75
C THR A 256 1.89 -7.23 -13.69
N LEU A 257 2.35 -6.66 -12.59
CA LEU A 257 3.72 -6.19 -12.43
C LEU A 257 4.38 -6.84 -11.22
N THR A 258 5.66 -7.17 -11.34
CA THR A 258 6.46 -7.67 -10.22
C THR A 258 7.78 -6.93 -10.15
N SER A 259 8.27 -6.69 -8.94
CA SER A 259 9.54 -6.00 -8.76
C SER A 259 10.29 -6.48 -7.54
N PHE A 260 11.61 -6.49 -7.65
CA PHE A 260 12.53 -6.60 -6.53
C PHE A 260 13.02 -5.20 -6.15
N SER A 261 13.00 -4.89 -4.87
CA SER A 261 13.57 -3.63 -4.36
C SER A 261 14.10 -3.76 -2.94
N PRO A 262 15.07 -2.90 -2.56
CA PRO A 262 15.28 -2.59 -1.15
C PRO A 262 14.02 -1.91 -0.60
N CYS A 263 13.80 -2.11 0.71
CA CYS A 263 12.73 -1.52 1.49
C CYS A 263 13.32 -0.89 2.73
N PHE A 264 12.89 0.32 3.05
CA PHE A 264 13.41 1.10 4.18
C PHE A 264 12.26 1.46 5.12
N ARG A 265 12.35 1.02 6.40
CA ARG A 265 11.31 1.28 7.39
C ARG A 265 11.90 1.75 8.71
N LYS A 266 11.32 2.82 9.28
CA LYS A 266 11.71 3.34 10.59
C LYS A 266 11.36 2.41 11.75
N GLU A 267 10.39 1.51 11.56
CA GLU A 267 9.90 0.57 12.59
C GLU A 267 9.60 1.24 13.95
N LYS A 268 9.05 2.46 13.91
CA LYS A 268 8.73 3.22 15.13
C LYS A 268 7.66 2.50 15.95
N GLY A 269 7.92 2.34 17.26
CA GLY A 269 6.99 1.70 18.20
C GLY A 269 7.10 0.19 18.28
N ALA A 270 8.00 -0.42 17.53
CA ALA A 270 8.29 -1.84 17.65
C ALA A 270 9.27 -2.08 18.81
N HIS A 271 8.82 -2.78 19.84
CA HIS A 271 9.64 -3.21 20.98
C HIS A 271 9.41 -4.70 21.26
N GLY A 272 10.46 -5.47 21.55
CA GLY A 272 10.31 -6.88 21.93
C GLY A 272 11.56 -7.74 21.74
N ILE A 273 11.44 -9.01 22.08
CA ILE A 273 12.52 -10.02 22.06
C ILE A 273 13.10 -10.25 20.65
N GLU A 274 12.40 -9.84 19.60
CA GLU A 274 12.80 -10.06 18.20
C GLU A 274 13.64 -8.91 17.61
N GLU A 275 14.16 -8.02 18.44
CA GLU A 275 15.04 -6.92 18.03
C GLU A 275 16.43 -7.40 17.59
N ARG A 276 16.90 -8.58 18.04
CA ARG A 276 18.14 -9.18 17.59
C ARG A 276 17.89 -10.06 16.36
N GLY A 277 18.68 -9.88 15.31
CA GLY A 277 18.60 -10.70 14.10
C GLY A 277 17.95 -10.00 12.93
N VAL A 278 17.15 -10.74 12.14
CA VAL A 278 16.61 -10.26 10.86
C VAL A 278 15.07 -10.22 10.78
N TYR A 279 14.39 -10.41 11.90
CA TYR A 279 12.93 -10.44 11.91
C TYR A 279 12.31 -9.04 11.73
N ARG A 280 12.84 -8.03 12.46
CA ARG A 280 12.39 -6.64 12.40
C ARG A 280 13.59 -5.71 12.22
N ILE A 281 13.68 -5.11 11.05
CA ILE A 281 14.88 -4.45 10.55
C ILE A 281 14.51 -3.19 9.75
N HIS A 282 15.43 -2.23 9.69
CA HIS A 282 15.25 -0.94 9.02
C HIS A 282 15.45 -1.01 7.51
N GLN A 283 16.22 -1.99 7.05
CA GLN A 283 16.51 -2.22 5.64
C GLN A 283 16.40 -3.70 5.32
N PHE A 284 15.65 -4.03 4.28
CA PHE A 284 15.54 -5.39 3.75
C PHE A 284 15.19 -5.33 2.27
N GLU A 285 15.22 -6.46 1.60
CA GLU A 285 14.78 -6.62 0.21
C GLU A 285 13.45 -7.35 0.16
N LYS A 286 12.70 -7.08 -0.91
CA LYS A 286 11.39 -7.71 -1.14
C LYS A 286 11.10 -7.87 -2.62
N GLN A 287 10.62 -9.05 -3.02
CA GLN A 287 9.94 -9.27 -4.29
C GLN A 287 8.46 -9.06 -4.07
N GLU A 288 7.87 -8.16 -4.84
CA GLU A 288 6.47 -7.75 -4.73
C GLU A 288 5.71 -8.11 -6.00
N MET A 289 4.40 -8.36 -5.88
CA MET A 289 3.48 -8.44 -7.00
C MET A 289 2.40 -7.37 -6.89
N ILE A 290 2.11 -6.69 -7.98
CA ILE A 290 1.15 -5.60 -8.10
C ILE A 290 0.19 -5.91 -9.22
N VAL A 291 -1.10 -5.70 -8.97
CA VAL A 291 -2.14 -5.82 -10.00
C VAL A 291 -2.97 -4.53 -10.02
N ILE A 292 -3.16 -3.99 -11.22
CA ILE A 292 -4.15 -2.94 -11.50
C ILE A 292 -5.19 -3.56 -12.43
N CYS A 293 -6.44 -3.60 -12.00
CA CYS A 293 -7.49 -4.32 -12.72
C CYS A 293 -8.83 -3.58 -12.68
N LYS A 294 -9.79 -4.14 -13.40
CA LYS A 294 -11.20 -3.72 -13.28
C LYS A 294 -11.73 -4.06 -11.88
N PRO A 295 -12.67 -3.26 -11.35
CA PRO A 295 -13.27 -3.54 -10.04
C PRO A 295 -13.86 -4.95 -9.91
N GLU A 296 -14.52 -5.44 -10.96
CA GLU A 296 -15.15 -6.77 -11.00
C GLU A 296 -14.15 -7.93 -10.93
N ASP A 297 -12.91 -7.73 -11.39
CA ASP A 297 -11.87 -8.77 -11.42
C ASP A 297 -11.03 -8.81 -10.12
N ALA A 298 -11.22 -7.84 -9.23
CA ALA A 298 -10.32 -7.62 -8.09
C ALA A 298 -10.28 -8.80 -7.13
N MET A 299 -11.41 -9.45 -6.84
CA MET A 299 -11.43 -10.59 -5.92
C MET A 299 -10.80 -11.84 -6.52
N ASP A 300 -10.91 -12.05 -7.82
CA ASP A 300 -10.22 -13.14 -8.51
C ASP A 300 -8.71 -12.93 -8.48
N TRP A 301 -8.24 -11.70 -8.68
CA TRP A 301 -6.83 -11.37 -8.57
C TRP A 301 -6.33 -11.48 -7.12
N TYR A 302 -7.10 -11.02 -6.14
CA TYR A 302 -6.78 -11.20 -4.72
C TYR A 302 -6.53 -12.67 -4.39
N ASN A 303 -7.43 -13.56 -4.83
CA ASN A 303 -7.32 -15.00 -4.60
C ASN A 303 -6.12 -15.62 -5.33
N LYS A 304 -5.83 -15.22 -6.54
CA LYS A 304 -4.64 -15.67 -7.29
C LYS A 304 -3.35 -15.22 -6.60
N MET A 305 -3.29 -13.96 -6.17
CA MET A 305 -2.06 -13.37 -5.62
C MET A 305 -1.65 -14.05 -4.32
N TRP A 306 -2.54 -14.23 -3.35
CA TRP A 306 -2.16 -14.93 -2.13
C TRP A 306 -1.81 -16.41 -2.40
N SER A 307 -2.49 -17.07 -3.35
CA SER A 307 -2.18 -18.45 -3.71
C SER A 307 -0.78 -18.60 -4.32
N TYR A 308 -0.29 -17.59 -5.05
CA TYR A 308 1.10 -17.59 -5.57
C TYR A 308 2.13 -17.53 -4.45
N SER A 309 1.88 -16.76 -3.38
CA SER A 309 2.77 -16.77 -2.20
C SER A 309 2.77 -18.14 -1.53
N VAL A 310 1.62 -18.77 -1.37
CA VAL A 310 1.53 -20.15 -0.85
C VAL A 310 2.33 -21.12 -1.72
N GLU A 311 2.14 -21.09 -3.04
CA GLU A 311 2.87 -21.96 -3.99
C GLU A 311 4.38 -21.72 -3.88
N PHE A 312 4.81 -20.46 -3.79
CA PHE A 312 6.22 -20.10 -3.65
C PHE A 312 6.82 -20.71 -2.37
N PHE A 313 6.22 -20.49 -1.21
CA PHE A 313 6.72 -21.03 0.05
C PHE A 313 6.67 -22.57 0.10
N ARG A 314 5.63 -23.17 -0.46
CA ARG A 314 5.52 -24.63 -0.55
C ARG A 314 6.59 -25.24 -1.46
N SER A 315 7.02 -24.54 -2.51
CA SER A 315 8.14 -24.99 -3.36
C SER A 315 9.50 -24.98 -2.64
N LEU A 316 9.57 -24.32 -1.48
CA LEU A 316 10.74 -24.28 -0.59
C LEU A 316 10.59 -25.22 0.62
N ASP A 317 9.63 -26.15 0.59
CA ASP A 317 9.30 -27.10 1.65
C ASP A 317 8.88 -26.44 2.98
N ILE A 318 8.39 -25.20 2.94
CA ILE A 318 7.94 -24.44 4.11
C ILE A 318 6.43 -24.57 4.27
N PRO A 319 5.91 -25.15 5.39
CA PRO A 319 4.48 -25.15 5.69
C PRO A 319 4.01 -23.72 5.96
N VAL A 320 2.83 -23.36 5.41
CA VAL A 320 2.22 -22.03 5.59
C VAL A 320 0.75 -22.14 5.92
N ARG A 321 0.18 -21.05 6.47
CA ARG A 321 -1.26 -20.88 6.61
C ARG A 321 -1.70 -19.54 6.03
N GLN A 322 -2.96 -19.47 5.62
CA GLN A 322 -3.64 -18.24 5.28
C GLN A 322 -4.41 -17.73 6.50
N LEU A 323 -4.16 -16.48 6.88
CA LEU A 323 -4.80 -15.79 7.99
C LEU A 323 -5.56 -14.58 7.44
N GLU A 324 -6.88 -14.59 7.49
CA GLU A 324 -7.70 -13.45 7.07
C GLU A 324 -7.66 -12.35 8.13
N CYS A 325 -7.24 -11.14 7.73
CA CYS A 325 -7.18 -10.01 8.63
C CYS A 325 -8.57 -9.51 9.00
N CYS A 326 -8.81 -9.28 10.29
CA CYS A 326 -10.06 -8.71 10.78
C CYS A 326 -10.10 -7.19 10.58
N SER A 327 -11.28 -6.61 10.77
CA SER A 327 -11.56 -5.20 10.47
C SER A 327 -10.70 -4.21 11.23
N GLY A 328 -10.32 -4.50 12.48
CA GLY A 328 -9.49 -3.63 13.32
C GLY A 328 -8.00 -3.69 12.98
N ASP A 329 -7.54 -4.79 12.37
CA ASP A 329 -6.16 -4.97 11.90
C ASP A 329 -5.93 -4.36 10.50
N LEU A 330 -6.99 -4.14 9.72
CA LEU A 330 -6.85 -3.54 8.38
C LEU A 330 -6.38 -2.09 8.43
N ALA A 331 -5.29 -1.77 7.73
CA ALA A 331 -4.88 -0.39 7.47
C ALA A 331 -5.99 0.41 6.75
N ASP A 332 -5.98 1.74 6.87
CA ASP A 332 -7.07 2.61 6.43
C ASP A 332 -7.43 2.51 4.95
N LEU A 333 -6.48 2.20 4.08
CA LEU A 333 -6.71 2.10 2.64
C LEU A 333 -7.21 0.73 2.19
N LYS A 334 -7.03 -0.30 3.02
CA LYS A 334 -7.36 -1.68 2.65
C LYS A 334 -8.86 -1.94 2.68
N VAL A 335 -9.36 -2.58 1.64
CA VAL A 335 -10.72 -3.12 1.55
C VAL A 335 -10.76 -4.53 2.15
N LYS A 336 -9.72 -5.32 1.90
CA LYS A 336 -9.57 -6.68 2.38
C LYS A 336 -8.08 -7.04 2.39
N SER A 337 -7.66 -7.85 3.36
CA SER A 337 -6.28 -8.35 3.43
C SER A 337 -6.24 -9.73 4.06
N CYS A 338 -5.28 -10.53 3.62
CA CYS A 338 -4.88 -11.73 4.34
C CYS A 338 -3.37 -11.83 4.41
N ASP A 339 -2.89 -12.43 5.48
CA ASP A 339 -1.48 -12.76 5.63
C ASP A 339 -1.23 -14.22 5.29
N ILE A 340 -0.06 -14.48 4.74
CA ILE A 340 0.49 -15.81 4.64
C ILE A 340 1.56 -15.90 5.73
N GLU A 341 1.38 -16.85 6.62
CA GLU A 341 2.29 -17.09 7.73
C GLU A 341 3.02 -18.42 7.54
N ALA A 342 4.33 -18.42 7.79
CA ALA A 342 5.17 -19.61 7.72
C ALA A 342 5.27 -20.28 9.08
N TRP A 343 5.37 -21.60 9.07
CA TRP A 343 5.60 -22.39 10.27
C TRP A 343 7.01 -22.20 10.81
N SER A 344 7.13 -21.91 12.10
CA SER A 344 8.38 -21.94 12.85
C SER A 344 8.43 -23.20 13.73
N PRO A 345 9.20 -24.23 13.36
CA PRO A 345 9.40 -25.41 14.20
C PRO A 345 9.99 -25.09 15.57
N ARG A 346 10.85 -24.06 15.64
CA ARG A 346 11.47 -23.60 16.89
C ARG A 346 10.45 -23.02 17.86
N GLN A 347 9.56 -22.15 17.35
CA GLN A 347 8.55 -21.47 18.17
C GLN A 347 7.27 -22.28 18.30
N GLN A 348 7.09 -23.32 17.48
CA GLN A 348 5.86 -24.12 17.33
C GLN A 348 4.63 -23.24 17.07
N LYS A 349 4.82 -22.20 16.25
CA LYS A 349 3.78 -21.27 15.82
C LYS A 349 4.04 -20.77 14.40
N TYR A 350 3.02 -20.19 13.79
CA TYR A 350 3.14 -19.50 12.52
C TYR A 350 3.51 -18.04 12.76
N PHE A 351 4.20 -17.42 11.79
CA PHE A 351 4.52 -16.00 11.78
C PHE A 351 4.41 -15.43 10.38
N GLU A 352 4.02 -14.17 10.26
CA GLU A 352 3.79 -13.47 9.01
C GLU A 352 5.05 -13.40 8.14
N VAL A 353 4.90 -13.82 6.86
CA VAL A 353 5.94 -13.73 5.83
C VAL A 353 5.48 -12.98 4.58
N CYS A 354 4.17 -12.92 4.31
CA CYS A 354 3.58 -12.14 3.23
C CYS A 354 2.25 -11.53 3.67
N SER A 355 1.87 -10.41 3.06
CA SER A 355 0.56 -9.79 3.25
C SER A 355 -0.02 -9.41 1.89
N CYS A 356 -1.18 -9.98 1.57
CA CYS A 356 -1.93 -9.73 0.35
C CYS A 356 -3.06 -8.73 0.62
N SER A 357 -3.16 -7.68 -0.18
CA SER A 357 -4.12 -6.60 0.06
C SER A 357 -4.87 -6.19 -1.20
N ASN A 358 -6.18 -6.06 -1.07
CA ASN A 358 -7.03 -5.34 -2.01
C ASN A 358 -7.24 -3.92 -1.47
N MET A 359 -6.80 -2.91 -2.22
CA MET A 359 -6.88 -1.50 -1.85
C MET A 359 -8.14 -0.83 -2.42
N GLY A 360 -8.93 -1.56 -3.23
CA GLY A 360 -10.04 -0.99 -3.96
C GLY A 360 -9.60 0.16 -4.86
N ASP A 361 -10.38 1.22 -4.93
CA ASP A 361 -10.09 2.43 -5.70
C ASP A 361 -9.31 3.50 -4.92
N ALA A 362 -8.93 3.22 -3.66
CA ALA A 362 -8.37 4.23 -2.77
C ALA A 362 -7.10 4.89 -3.30
N GLN A 363 -6.15 4.10 -3.80
CA GLN A 363 -4.91 4.61 -4.37
C GLN A 363 -5.16 5.27 -5.73
N ALA A 364 -6.00 4.67 -6.58
CA ALA A 364 -6.36 5.24 -7.86
C ALA A 364 -6.99 6.64 -7.72
N ARG A 365 -7.88 6.80 -6.75
CA ARG A 365 -8.53 8.08 -6.44
C ARG A 365 -7.54 9.12 -5.94
N ARG A 366 -6.63 8.75 -5.04
CA ARG A 366 -5.61 9.64 -4.48
C ARG A 366 -4.58 10.09 -5.51
N LEU A 367 -4.17 9.17 -6.39
CA LEU A 367 -3.19 9.39 -7.45
C LEU A 367 -3.82 9.86 -8.77
N LYS A 368 -5.15 10.11 -8.79
CA LYS A 368 -5.90 10.53 -9.99
C LYS A 368 -5.75 9.58 -11.18
N MET A 369 -5.54 8.29 -10.92
CA MET A 369 -5.59 7.28 -11.98
C MET A 369 -7.03 7.13 -12.47
N ARG A 370 -7.19 6.92 -13.76
CA ARG A 370 -8.49 6.65 -14.40
C ARG A 370 -8.32 5.61 -15.48
N VAL A 371 -9.38 4.89 -15.77
CA VAL A 371 -9.47 4.01 -16.92
C VAL A 371 -10.50 4.58 -17.88
N LYS A 372 -10.16 4.60 -19.18
CA LYS A 372 -11.10 4.92 -20.23
C LYS A 372 -11.70 3.62 -20.73
N GLY A 373 -12.97 3.39 -20.41
CA GLY A 373 -13.72 2.23 -20.82
C GLY A 373 -13.99 2.20 -22.34
N ALA A 374 -14.30 1.01 -22.85
CA ALA A 374 -14.66 0.82 -24.28
C ALA A 374 -15.89 1.65 -24.70
N ASP A 375 -16.81 1.96 -23.75
CA ASP A 375 -17.97 2.82 -23.94
C ASP A 375 -17.63 4.32 -23.88
N GLY A 376 -16.35 4.67 -23.72
CA GLY A 376 -15.85 6.04 -23.59
C GLY A 376 -16.02 6.66 -22.20
N LYS A 377 -16.61 5.95 -21.23
CA LYS A 377 -16.75 6.45 -19.86
C LYS A 377 -15.48 6.22 -19.07
N MET A 378 -15.28 7.11 -18.10
CA MET A 378 -14.14 7.03 -17.19
C MET A 378 -14.56 6.34 -15.89
N TYR A 379 -13.69 5.43 -15.39
CA TYR A 379 -13.86 4.83 -14.08
C TYR A 379 -12.50 4.70 -13.36
N LEU A 380 -12.51 4.33 -12.09
CA LEU A 380 -11.32 4.11 -11.29
C LEU A 380 -10.97 2.62 -11.29
N PRO A 381 -9.72 2.25 -11.58
CA PRO A 381 -9.28 0.88 -11.42
C PRO A 381 -9.12 0.53 -9.94
N PHE A 382 -9.14 -0.77 -9.63
CA PHE A 382 -8.73 -1.29 -8.34
C PHE A 382 -7.25 -1.66 -8.37
N THR A 383 -6.58 -1.48 -7.23
CA THR A 383 -5.17 -1.83 -7.05
C THR A 383 -5.03 -2.90 -5.99
N LEU A 384 -4.16 -3.87 -6.25
CA LEU A 384 -3.84 -4.94 -5.33
C LEU A 384 -2.33 -5.09 -5.22
N ASN A 385 -1.86 -5.51 -4.06
CA ASN A 385 -0.46 -5.82 -3.82
C ASN A 385 -0.34 -7.09 -2.98
N ASN A 386 0.77 -7.79 -3.15
CA ASN A 386 1.14 -8.91 -2.29
C ASN A 386 2.66 -9.11 -2.31
N THR A 387 3.20 -9.53 -1.21
CA THR A 387 4.58 -9.97 -1.11
C THR A 387 4.72 -11.37 -1.71
N VAL A 388 5.64 -11.54 -2.67
CA VAL A 388 6.09 -12.87 -3.08
C VAL A 388 6.98 -13.45 -2.00
N VAL A 389 8.02 -12.70 -1.63
CA VAL A 389 8.94 -13.02 -0.55
C VAL A 389 9.66 -11.78 -0.04
N ALA A 390 9.81 -11.70 1.28
CA ALA A 390 10.77 -10.83 1.96
C ALA A 390 11.85 -11.74 2.56
N PRO A 391 13.05 -11.82 1.96
CA PRO A 391 14.06 -12.80 2.30
C PRO A 391 14.41 -12.91 3.78
N PRO A 392 14.51 -11.83 4.57
CA PRO A 392 14.90 -11.95 5.97
C PRO A 392 13.99 -12.86 6.80
N ARG A 393 12.67 -12.65 6.74
CA ARG A 393 11.70 -13.53 7.44
C ARG A 393 11.63 -14.91 6.79
N MET A 394 11.71 -14.97 5.46
CA MET A 394 11.76 -16.24 4.74
C MET A 394 12.99 -17.06 5.14
N LEU A 395 14.19 -16.46 5.30
CA LEU A 395 15.40 -17.16 5.72
C LEU A 395 15.21 -17.79 7.10
N ILE A 396 14.50 -17.16 8.04
CA ILE A 396 14.17 -17.75 9.33
C ILE A 396 13.39 -19.05 9.10
N ALA A 397 12.26 -18.96 8.38
CA ALA A 397 11.43 -20.13 8.10
C ALA A 397 12.20 -21.20 7.31
N PHE A 398 13.00 -20.78 6.32
CA PHE A 398 13.79 -21.67 5.49
C PHE A 398 14.79 -22.50 6.31
N PHE A 399 15.60 -21.84 7.12
CA PHE A 399 16.60 -22.51 7.95
C PHE A 399 15.95 -23.41 9.00
N GLU A 400 14.90 -22.94 9.67
CA GLU A 400 14.22 -23.74 10.71
C GLU A 400 13.54 -24.99 10.13
N ASN A 401 12.93 -24.93 8.94
CA ASN A 401 12.23 -26.06 8.34
C ASN A 401 13.16 -27.03 7.58
N ASN A 402 14.34 -26.59 7.16
CA ASN A 402 15.27 -27.40 6.36
C ASN A 402 16.53 -27.86 7.17
N LEU A 403 16.63 -27.49 8.46
CA LEU A 403 17.71 -27.91 9.36
C LEU A 403 17.58 -29.39 9.68
N LYS A 404 18.72 -30.13 9.64
CA LYS A 404 18.84 -31.52 10.03
C LYS A 404 19.50 -31.66 11.40
N ALA A 405 19.35 -32.82 11.99
CA ALA A 405 19.96 -33.14 13.31
C ALA A 405 21.50 -33.04 13.31
N ASP A 406 22.15 -33.27 12.18
CA ASP A 406 23.60 -33.14 12.03
C ASP A 406 24.07 -31.68 11.83
N GLY A 407 23.15 -30.72 11.83
CA GLY A 407 23.42 -29.32 11.66
C GLY A 407 23.54 -28.86 10.20
N THR A 408 23.33 -29.74 9.24
CA THR A 408 23.23 -29.33 7.81
C THR A 408 21.85 -28.75 7.51
N VAL A 409 21.75 -27.89 6.47
CA VAL A 409 20.49 -27.37 5.96
C VAL A 409 20.29 -27.85 4.53
N THR A 410 19.20 -28.54 4.29
CA THR A 410 18.82 -29.01 2.94
C THR A 410 18.45 -27.86 2.04
N ILE A 411 18.89 -27.91 0.78
CA ILE A 411 18.45 -26.97 -0.27
C ILE A 411 17.32 -27.63 -1.07
N PRO A 412 16.10 -27.08 -1.00
CA PRO A 412 14.97 -27.50 -1.80
C PRO A 412 15.28 -27.50 -3.30
N GLU A 413 14.67 -28.41 -4.02
CA GLU A 413 14.94 -28.61 -5.45
C GLU A 413 14.77 -27.32 -6.28
N ALA A 414 13.76 -26.52 -5.96
CA ALA A 414 13.47 -25.25 -6.64
C ALA A 414 14.63 -24.23 -6.56
N LEU A 415 15.46 -24.26 -5.52
CA LEU A 415 16.59 -23.33 -5.35
C LEU A 415 17.92 -23.84 -5.90
N ARG A 416 18.07 -25.15 -6.15
CA ARG A 416 19.35 -25.74 -6.59
C ARG A 416 19.90 -25.12 -7.88
N PRO A 417 19.08 -24.79 -8.91
CA PRO A 417 19.58 -24.12 -10.12
C PRO A 417 20.24 -22.76 -9.83
N TYR A 418 19.75 -22.04 -8.81
CA TYR A 418 20.27 -20.72 -8.42
C TYR A 418 21.49 -20.78 -7.50
N LEU A 419 21.87 -21.99 -7.06
CA LEU A 419 22.99 -22.26 -6.15
C LEU A 419 24.04 -23.18 -6.79
N GLY A 420 24.05 -23.30 -8.13
CA GLY A 420 25.01 -24.14 -8.85
C GLY A 420 24.83 -25.64 -8.58
N GLY A 421 23.60 -26.09 -8.31
CA GLY A 421 23.28 -27.49 -8.06
C GLY A 421 23.53 -27.96 -6.60
N MET A 422 23.85 -27.05 -5.68
CA MET A 422 24.05 -27.34 -4.26
C MET A 422 22.80 -27.99 -3.64
N THR A 423 22.96 -29.07 -2.91
CA THR A 423 21.87 -29.82 -2.28
C THR A 423 21.76 -29.59 -0.76
N GLU A 424 22.83 -29.14 -0.13
CA GLU A 424 22.89 -28.82 1.31
C GLU A 424 24.00 -27.80 1.58
N ILE A 425 23.88 -27.10 2.70
CA ILE A 425 24.95 -26.29 3.30
C ILE A 425 25.32 -26.88 4.65
N LYS A 426 26.58 -26.69 5.07
CA LYS A 426 27.14 -27.21 6.32
C LYS A 426 27.62 -26.09 7.22
N ARG A 427 27.52 -26.30 8.52
CA ARG A 427 28.16 -25.43 9.51
C ARG A 427 29.66 -25.38 9.26
N LYS A 428 30.25 -24.22 9.50
CA LYS A 428 31.68 -24.03 9.43
C LYS A 428 32.35 -24.32 10.79
#